data_f399a5e474da3a2ae6b09c2a2314ec67
#
_entry.id   f399a5e474da3a2ae6b09c2a2314ec67
#
_cell.length_a   1.000
_cell.length_b   1.000
_cell.length_c   1.000
_cell.angle_alpha   90.00
_cell.angle_beta   90.00
_cell.angle_gamma   90.00
#
_symmetry.space_group_name_H-M   'P 1'
#
loop_
_entity.id
_entity.type
_entity.pdbx_description
1 polymer ?
#
loop_
_entity_poly.entity_id
_entity_poly.type
_entity_poly.pdbx_seq_one_letter_code
_entity_poly.pdbx_strand_id
1 'polypeptide(L)'
;MVQLHRRALLATLAGAATALHARPGRAQAPAGPFTLDPLPYPAAKNEPHIDAETMELHHGKHHQAYVTNLNAAVAKHGDLAKKPLPDLLANLNAVPEDVRTAVRNNGGGHANHTMFWQIMGGSGGEPTGDLKAAIDRDLGGLAKLQEDFNAAGGRVFGSGWVFVTVTKDGKLALTSRPNQDTPLMDGQRVLLGNDVWEHAYYLKYRNRRPDYLKAWWNVVDWGKVGQRYAAAKAGTLAI
;
A
#
# COMPACT_ATOMS: atom_id res chain seq x y z
N MET A 1 -54.38 76.75 4.18
CA MET A 1 -53.84 76.44 2.87
C MET A 1 -52.52 75.75 3.08
N VAL A 2 -52.52 74.43 2.97
CA VAL A 2 -51.29 73.61 3.04
C VAL A 2 -51.36 72.58 1.92
N GLN A 3 -50.46 72.61 0.95
CA GLN A 3 -50.41 71.71 -0.13
C GLN A 3 -49.64 70.39 0.26
N LEU A 4 -50.28 69.25 0.05
CA LEU A 4 -49.74 67.95 0.21
C LEU A 4 -48.95 67.59 -1.05
N HIS A 5 -47.66 67.33 -0.94
CA HIS A 5 -46.80 66.75 -2.02
C HIS A 5 -46.74 65.21 -1.83
N ARG A 6 -47.31 64.46 -2.76
CA ARG A 6 -47.16 63.02 -2.90
C ARG A 6 -45.74 62.69 -3.42
N ARG A 7 -44.95 61.98 -2.64
CA ARG A 7 -43.73 61.35 -3.10
C ARG A 7 -44.00 59.92 -3.41
N ALA A 8 -43.84 59.55 -4.66
CA ALA A 8 -43.88 58.18 -5.14
C ALA A 8 -42.61 57.45 -4.73
N LEU A 9 -42.74 56.30 -4.06
CA LEU A 9 -41.65 55.42 -3.69
C LEU A 9 -41.45 54.40 -4.81
N LEU A 10 -40.34 54.49 -5.55
CA LEU A 10 -39.92 53.48 -6.53
C LEU A 10 -39.14 52.43 -5.75
N ALA A 11 -39.71 51.22 -5.61
CA ALA A 11 -39.01 50.05 -5.09
C ALA A 11 -38.24 49.38 -6.22
N THR A 12 -36.92 49.46 -6.20
CA THR A 12 -36.01 48.72 -7.05
C THR A 12 -35.80 47.33 -6.47
N LEU A 13 -36.31 46.29 -7.14
CA LEU A 13 -35.97 44.89 -6.86
C LEU A 13 -34.58 44.60 -7.41
N ALA A 14 -33.61 44.45 -6.53
CA ALA A 14 -32.29 43.90 -6.86
C ALA A 14 -32.39 42.40 -6.86
N GLY A 15 -32.41 41.78 -8.06
CA GLY A 15 -32.31 40.33 -8.25
C GLY A 15 -30.89 39.86 -7.96
N ALA A 16 -30.68 39.12 -6.88
CA ALA A 16 -29.44 38.44 -6.60
C ALA A 16 -29.35 37.20 -7.47
N ALA A 17 -28.54 37.25 -8.55
CA ALA A 17 -28.16 36.10 -9.34
C ALA A 17 -27.17 35.28 -8.54
N THR A 18 -27.62 34.17 -7.94
CA THR A 18 -26.72 33.16 -7.35
C THR A 18 -26.03 32.38 -8.47
N ALA A 19 -24.80 32.75 -8.78
CA ALA A 19 -23.93 31.95 -9.64
C ALA A 19 -23.59 30.63 -8.93
N LEU A 20 -24.25 29.54 -9.34
CA LEU A 20 -23.81 28.19 -8.97
C LEU A 20 -22.43 27.94 -9.61
N HIS A 21 -21.37 28.05 -8.80
CA HIS A 21 -20.07 27.57 -9.19
C HIS A 21 -20.09 26.04 -9.23
N ALA A 22 -20.27 25.49 -10.42
CA ALA A 22 -20.04 24.07 -10.67
C ALA A 22 -18.59 23.75 -10.26
N ARG A 23 -18.40 23.01 -9.17
CA ARG A 23 -17.10 22.46 -8.81
C ARG A 23 -16.66 21.57 -9.98
N PRO A 24 -15.44 21.74 -10.52
CA PRO A 24 -14.94 20.84 -11.54
C PRO A 24 -15.00 19.42 -10.96
N GLY A 25 -15.81 18.57 -11.57
CA GLY A 25 -15.89 17.17 -11.23
C GLY A 25 -14.46 16.60 -11.29
N ARG A 26 -14.00 16.02 -10.21
CA ARG A 26 -12.76 15.27 -10.19
C ARG A 26 -12.93 14.17 -11.21
N ALA A 27 -12.19 14.22 -12.32
CA ALA A 27 -12.20 13.14 -13.30
C ALA A 27 -11.91 11.84 -12.54
N GLN A 28 -12.90 10.97 -12.47
CA GLN A 28 -12.76 9.65 -11.91
C GLN A 28 -11.75 8.92 -12.78
N ALA A 29 -10.66 8.44 -12.17
CA ALA A 29 -9.68 7.65 -12.91
C ALA A 29 -10.42 6.52 -13.64
N PRO A 30 -10.03 6.19 -14.90
CA PRO A 30 -10.71 5.16 -15.64
C PRO A 30 -10.75 3.87 -14.83
N ALA A 31 -11.95 3.30 -14.68
CA ALA A 31 -12.13 2.02 -14.03
C ALA A 31 -11.31 0.97 -14.79
N GLY A 32 -10.35 0.36 -14.12
CA GLY A 32 -9.46 -0.67 -14.67
C GLY A 32 -9.60 -1.97 -13.88
N PRO A 33 -8.86 -3.02 -14.27
CA PRO A 33 -8.95 -4.33 -13.61
C PRO A 33 -8.41 -4.33 -12.19
N PHE A 34 -7.59 -3.35 -11.81
CA PHE A 34 -7.00 -3.24 -10.48
C PHE A 34 -7.75 -2.20 -9.65
N THR A 35 -8.04 -2.53 -8.39
CA THR A 35 -8.80 -1.68 -7.46
C THR A 35 -8.03 -1.45 -6.18
N LEU A 36 -8.27 -0.30 -5.57
CA LEU A 36 -7.80 -0.05 -4.20
C LEU A 36 -8.89 -0.54 -3.24
N ASP A 37 -8.64 -1.69 -2.62
CA ASP A 37 -9.52 -2.18 -1.57
C ASP A 37 -9.44 -1.29 -0.33
N PRO A 38 -10.54 -1.12 0.44
CA PRO A 38 -10.49 -0.36 1.68
C PRO A 38 -9.51 -1.01 2.68
N LEU A 39 -8.93 -0.18 3.58
CA LEU A 39 -8.16 -0.72 4.70
C LEU A 39 -9.02 -1.71 5.50
N PRO A 40 -8.47 -2.89 5.89
CA PRO A 40 -9.22 -3.88 6.65
C PRO A 40 -9.44 -3.50 8.13
N TYR A 41 -8.99 -2.32 8.53
CA TYR A 41 -9.11 -1.71 9.86
C TYR A 41 -9.10 -0.18 9.76
N PRO A 42 -9.57 0.55 10.78
CA PRO A 42 -9.48 2.02 10.82
C PRO A 42 -8.03 2.50 10.76
N ALA A 43 -7.76 3.64 10.11
CA ALA A 43 -6.41 4.21 9.97
C ALA A 43 -5.69 4.38 11.33
N ALA A 44 -6.41 4.75 12.38
CA ALA A 44 -5.87 4.90 13.73
C ALA A 44 -5.57 3.56 14.45
N LYS A 45 -5.86 2.40 13.85
CA LYS A 45 -5.66 1.09 14.50
C LYS A 45 -4.21 0.81 14.87
N ASN A 46 -3.29 1.38 14.10
CA ASN A 46 -1.85 1.17 14.28
C ASN A 46 -1.18 2.17 15.27
N GLU A 47 -1.98 3.07 15.87
CA GLU A 47 -1.49 3.95 16.94
C GLU A 47 -1.11 3.15 18.20
N PRO A 48 -0.09 3.57 18.93
CA PRO A 48 0.75 4.76 18.73
C PRO A 48 1.96 4.50 17.82
N HIS A 49 2.05 3.34 17.15
CA HIS A 49 3.25 2.91 16.41
C HIS A 49 3.33 3.51 15.00
N ILE A 50 2.21 3.58 14.28
CA ILE A 50 2.09 4.30 12.99
C ILE A 50 0.90 5.23 13.13
N ASP A 51 1.10 6.52 12.83
CA ASP A 51 0.05 7.53 12.99
C ASP A 51 -1.03 7.42 11.91
N ALA A 52 -2.26 7.85 12.29
CA ALA A 52 -3.41 7.77 11.41
C ALA A 52 -3.23 8.59 10.12
N GLU A 53 -2.59 9.77 10.21
CA GLU A 53 -2.32 10.62 9.03
C GLU A 53 -1.41 9.91 8.02
N THR A 54 -0.35 9.26 8.51
CA THR A 54 0.50 8.40 7.65
C THR A 54 -0.33 7.33 6.97
N MET A 55 -1.20 6.61 7.69
CA MET A 55 -2.02 5.55 7.12
C MET A 55 -2.99 6.06 6.05
N GLU A 56 -3.64 7.20 6.27
CA GLU A 56 -4.57 7.83 5.32
C GLU A 56 -3.86 8.29 4.04
N LEU A 57 -2.70 8.94 4.17
CA LEU A 57 -1.90 9.38 3.02
C LEU A 57 -1.30 8.19 2.27
N HIS A 58 -0.76 7.23 3.00
CA HIS A 58 -0.08 6.08 2.43
C HIS A 58 -1.04 5.20 1.63
N HIS A 59 -2.22 4.89 2.19
CA HIS A 59 -3.27 4.14 1.49
C HIS A 59 -3.97 5.01 0.42
N GLY A 60 -4.54 6.16 0.82
CA GLY A 60 -5.44 6.93 -0.03
C GLY A 60 -4.74 7.79 -1.09
N LYS A 61 -3.43 8.01 -1.02
CA LYS A 61 -2.65 8.77 -2.00
C LYS A 61 -1.59 7.91 -2.69
N HIS A 62 -0.65 7.33 -1.95
CA HIS A 62 0.45 6.57 -2.55
C HIS A 62 -0.05 5.29 -3.20
N HIS A 63 -0.75 4.42 -2.47
CA HIS A 63 -1.29 3.19 -3.05
C HIS A 63 -2.31 3.47 -4.16
N GLN A 64 -3.21 4.45 -3.96
CA GLN A 64 -4.17 4.85 -5.01
C GLN A 64 -3.45 5.29 -6.29
N ALA A 65 -2.34 6.00 -6.19
CA ALA A 65 -1.57 6.42 -7.36
C ALA A 65 -0.99 5.21 -8.11
N TYR A 66 -0.47 4.21 -7.40
CA TYR A 66 0.01 2.97 -8.03
C TYR A 66 -1.12 2.25 -8.79
N VAL A 67 -2.29 2.10 -8.19
CA VAL A 67 -3.47 1.51 -8.86
C VAL A 67 -3.86 2.28 -10.12
N THR A 68 -3.94 3.60 -10.01
CA THR A 68 -4.31 4.48 -11.13
C THR A 68 -3.32 4.36 -12.29
N ASN A 69 -2.02 4.43 -11.99
CA ASN A 69 -0.97 4.38 -13.00
C ASN A 69 -0.81 2.98 -13.62
N LEU A 70 -1.02 1.92 -12.83
CA LEU A 70 -1.03 0.55 -13.33
C LEU A 70 -2.19 0.35 -14.33
N ASN A 71 -3.40 0.78 -13.97
CA ASN A 71 -4.56 0.72 -14.86
C ASN A 71 -4.31 1.48 -16.16
N ALA A 72 -3.73 2.68 -16.09
CA ALA A 72 -3.38 3.46 -17.28
C ALA A 72 -2.33 2.76 -18.18
N ALA A 73 -1.37 2.04 -17.56
CA ALA A 73 -0.38 1.27 -18.30
C ALA A 73 -0.99 0.07 -19.01
N VAL A 74 -1.79 -0.76 -18.32
CA VAL A 74 -2.37 -1.98 -18.91
C VAL A 74 -3.48 -1.66 -19.92
N ALA A 75 -4.12 -0.52 -19.83
CA ALA A 75 -5.14 -0.07 -20.79
C ALA A 75 -4.58 0.11 -22.22
N LYS A 76 -3.26 0.33 -22.36
CA LYS A 76 -2.60 0.44 -23.67
C LYS A 76 -2.52 -0.90 -24.42
N HIS A 77 -2.56 -2.00 -23.68
CA HIS A 77 -2.46 -3.36 -24.20
C HIS A 77 -3.53 -4.24 -23.53
N GLY A 78 -4.69 -4.34 -24.15
CA GLY A 78 -5.90 -4.96 -23.56
C GLY A 78 -5.72 -6.39 -23.03
N ASP A 79 -4.75 -7.15 -23.53
CA ASP A 79 -4.47 -8.49 -23.01
C ASP A 79 -3.75 -8.48 -21.66
N LEU A 80 -3.05 -7.39 -21.31
CA LEU A 80 -2.45 -7.23 -19.99
C LEU A 80 -3.51 -7.04 -18.91
N ALA A 81 -4.60 -6.34 -19.25
CA ALA A 81 -5.70 -6.09 -18.32
C ALA A 81 -6.45 -7.36 -17.89
N LYS A 82 -6.28 -8.46 -18.61
CA LYS A 82 -6.90 -9.77 -18.31
C LYS A 82 -6.03 -10.66 -17.42
N LYS A 83 -4.77 -10.30 -17.21
CA LYS A 83 -3.81 -11.12 -16.47
C LYS A 83 -3.85 -10.79 -14.98
N PRO A 84 -3.77 -11.78 -14.09
CA PRO A 84 -3.55 -11.57 -12.67
C PRO A 84 -2.26 -10.77 -12.42
N LEU A 85 -2.26 -9.90 -11.41
CA LEU A 85 -1.08 -9.07 -11.10
C LEU A 85 0.18 -9.88 -10.80
N PRO A 86 0.14 -11.01 -10.05
CA PRO A 86 1.32 -11.84 -9.84
C PRO A 86 1.93 -12.37 -11.14
N ASP A 87 1.09 -12.73 -12.11
CA ASP A 87 1.54 -13.24 -13.41
C ASP A 87 2.21 -12.16 -14.27
N LEU A 88 1.69 -10.93 -14.21
CA LEU A 88 2.31 -9.77 -14.86
C LEU A 88 3.70 -9.50 -14.28
N LEU A 89 3.83 -9.54 -12.95
CA LEU A 89 5.08 -9.26 -12.25
C LEU A 89 6.11 -10.36 -12.44
N ALA A 90 5.71 -11.63 -12.39
CA ALA A 90 6.61 -12.76 -12.61
C ALA A 90 7.13 -12.85 -14.07
N ASN A 91 6.40 -12.24 -15.01
CA ASN A 91 6.72 -12.32 -16.46
C ASN A 91 6.97 -10.94 -17.06
N LEU A 92 7.65 -10.03 -16.38
CA LEU A 92 7.91 -8.66 -16.85
C LEU A 92 8.57 -8.62 -18.25
N ASN A 93 9.39 -9.61 -18.59
CA ASN A 93 10.01 -9.69 -19.92
C ASN A 93 8.98 -9.90 -21.06
N ALA A 94 7.81 -10.48 -20.74
CA ALA A 94 6.71 -10.65 -21.68
C ALA A 94 5.77 -9.43 -21.76
N VAL A 95 5.97 -8.42 -20.90
CA VAL A 95 5.25 -7.15 -20.94
C VAL A 95 5.88 -6.28 -22.03
N PRO A 96 5.07 -5.64 -22.93
CA PRO A 96 5.58 -4.72 -23.93
C PRO A 96 6.48 -3.63 -23.34
N GLU A 97 7.54 -3.28 -24.05
CA GLU A 97 8.61 -2.42 -23.55
C GLU A 97 8.11 -1.02 -23.16
N ASP A 98 7.18 -0.47 -23.93
CA ASP A 98 6.59 0.87 -23.74
C ASP A 98 5.84 1.02 -22.42
N VAL A 99 5.37 -0.09 -21.80
CA VAL A 99 4.66 -0.10 -20.51
C VAL A 99 5.35 -0.92 -19.43
N ARG A 100 6.42 -1.67 -19.75
CA ARG A 100 7.10 -2.60 -18.81
C ARG A 100 7.55 -1.91 -17.52
N THR A 101 8.19 -0.76 -17.64
CA THR A 101 8.66 0.00 -16.47
C THR A 101 7.49 0.48 -15.61
N ALA A 102 6.39 0.92 -16.24
CA ALA A 102 5.20 1.34 -15.53
C ALA A 102 4.53 0.17 -14.80
N VAL A 103 4.43 -1.00 -15.43
CA VAL A 103 3.90 -2.23 -14.81
C VAL A 103 4.81 -2.68 -13.67
N ARG A 104 6.14 -2.70 -13.84
CA ARG A 104 7.09 -3.03 -12.77
C ARG A 104 6.88 -2.14 -11.55
N ASN A 105 6.92 -0.81 -11.73
CA ASN A 105 6.88 0.13 -10.63
C ASN A 105 5.49 0.18 -9.96
N ASN A 106 4.44 0.32 -10.76
CA ASN A 106 3.09 0.51 -10.22
C ASN A 106 2.43 -0.83 -9.85
N GLY A 107 2.69 -1.89 -10.60
CA GLY A 107 2.27 -3.24 -10.25
C GLY A 107 2.95 -3.75 -9.00
N GLY A 108 4.27 -3.56 -8.89
CA GLY A 108 5.02 -3.86 -7.66
C GLY A 108 4.50 -3.06 -6.47
N GLY A 109 4.28 -1.74 -6.67
CA GLY A 109 3.70 -0.87 -5.65
C GLY A 109 2.32 -1.35 -5.19
N HIS A 110 1.42 -1.68 -6.13
CA HIS A 110 0.10 -2.21 -5.80
C HIS A 110 0.19 -3.53 -5.01
N ALA A 111 0.99 -4.49 -5.48
CA ALA A 111 1.16 -5.78 -4.81
C ALA A 111 1.75 -5.63 -3.39
N ASN A 112 2.82 -4.85 -3.24
CA ASN A 112 3.49 -4.63 -1.95
C ASN A 112 2.55 -4.00 -0.93
N HIS A 113 1.78 -2.98 -1.32
CA HIS A 113 0.87 -2.29 -0.43
C HIS A 113 -0.37 -3.14 -0.09
N THR A 114 -0.92 -3.90 -1.04
CA THR A 114 -2.01 -4.83 -0.75
C THR A 114 -1.60 -5.82 0.34
N MET A 115 -0.44 -6.45 0.22
CA MET A 115 0.11 -7.33 1.25
C MET A 115 0.32 -6.59 2.58
N PHE A 116 0.86 -5.37 2.53
CA PHE A 116 1.21 -4.58 3.72
C PHE A 116 -0.01 -4.28 4.60
N TRP A 117 -1.14 -3.91 3.98
CA TRP A 117 -2.38 -3.68 4.74
C TRP A 117 -2.94 -4.94 5.36
N GLN A 118 -2.80 -6.09 4.70
CA GLN A 118 -3.32 -7.37 5.19
C GLN A 118 -2.58 -7.89 6.43
N ILE A 119 -1.29 -7.57 6.58
CA ILE A 119 -0.45 -8.11 7.66
C ILE A 119 -0.34 -7.19 8.87
N MET A 120 -0.98 -6.02 8.84
CA MET A 120 -0.99 -5.04 9.95
C MET A 120 -2.38 -4.95 10.59
N GLY A 121 -2.52 -4.07 11.60
CA GLY A 121 -3.74 -3.91 12.40
C GLY A 121 -3.84 -4.89 13.56
N GLY A 122 -2.81 -5.69 13.78
CA GLY A 122 -2.67 -6.57 14.94
C GLY A 122 -2.18 -5.84 16.19
N SER A 123 -1.65 -6.62 17.12
CA SER A 123 -1.10 -6.11 18.39
C SER A 123 0.33 -6.65 18.63
N GLY A 124 1.02 -7.01 17.55
CA GLY A 124 2.34 -7.63 17.63
C GLY A 124 2.30 -8.99 18.33
N GLY A 125 3.23 -9.21 19.25
CA GLY A 125 3.36 -10.47 19.98
C GLY A 125 4.20 -11.49 19.21
N GLU A 126 3.83 -12.77 19.29
CA GLU A 126 4.57 -13.86 18.69
C GLU A 126 3.74 -14.69 17.69
N PRO A 127 4.39 -15.20 16.63
CA PRO A 127 3.77 -16.21 15.76
C PRO A 127 3.52 -17.50 16.53
N THR A 128 2.55 -18.29 16.06
CA THR A 128 2.20 -19.59 16.65
C THR A 128 2.17 -20.71 15.60
N GLY A 129 2.07 -21.95 16.03
CA GLY A 129 1.87 -23.10 15.15
C GLY A 129 2.98 -23.29 14.11
N ASP A 130 2.58 -23.69 12.91
CA ASP A 130 3.48 -23.99 11.79
C ASP A 130 4.36 -22.80 11.40
N LEU A 131 3.82 -21.56 11.48
CA LEU A 131 4.59 -20.37 11.18
C LEU A 131 5.73 -20.16 12.18
N LYS A 132 5.46 -20.32 13.49
CA LYS A 132 6.51 -20.25 14.51
C LYS A 132 7.60 -21.29 14.25
N ALA A 133 7.20 -22.52 14.01
CA ALA A 133 8.17 -23.61 13.72
C ALA A 133 9.02 -23.32 12.48
N ALA A 134 8.44 -22.72 11.45
CA ALA A 134 9.18 -22.32 10.25
C ALA A 134 10.16 -21.16 10.52
N ILE A 135 9.75 -20.15 11.28
CA ILE A 135 10.62 -19.03 11.68
C ILE A 135 11.78 -19.55 12.55
N ASP A 136 11.52 -20.44 13.48
CA ASP A 136 12.56 -21.02 14.34
C ASP A 136 13.58 -21.82 13.51
N ARG A 137 13.09 -22.64 12.57
CA ARG A 137 13.91 -23.50 11.71
C ARG A 137 14.75 -22.71 10.70
N ASP A 138 14.13 -21.76 10.00
CA ASP A 138 14.72 -21.15 8.79
C ASP A 138 15.38 -19.79 9.08
N LEU A 139 14.94 -19.08 10.11
CA LEU A 139 15.35 -17.70 10.42
C LEU A 139 15.93 -17.55 11.85
N GLY A 140 16.10 -18.65 12.58
CA GLY A 140 16.73 -18.66 13.90
C GLY A 140 15.85 -18.12 15.03
N GLY A 141 14.53 -18.08 14.82
CA GLY A 141 13.55 -17.60 15.79
C GLY A 141 13.16 -16.13 15.59
N LEU A 142 12.10 -15.70 16.31
CA LEU A 142 11.52 -14.37 16.13
C LEU A 142 12.49 -13.24 16.43
N ALA A 143 13.26 -13.35 17.52
CA ALA A 143 14.21 -12.31 17.91
C ALA A 143 15.30 -12.11 16.84
N LYS A 144 15.83 -13.21 16.29
CA LYS A 144 16.81 -13.16 15.20
C LYS A 144 16.22 -12.62 13.92
N LEU A 145 15.01 -13.04 13.57
CA LEU A 145 14.27 -12.49 12.43
C LEU A 145 14.12 -10.97 12.55
N GLN A 146 13.67 -10.46 13.72
CA GLN A 146 13.48 -9.03 13.93
C GLN A 146 14.80 -8.26 13.83
N GLU A 147 15.89 -8.79 14.39
CA GLU A 147 17.22 -8.19 14.30
C GLU A 147 17.67 -8.09 12.84
N ASP A 148 17.65 -9.19 12.09
CA ASP A 148 18.11 -9.26 10.72
C ASP A 148 17.24 -8.44 9.76
N PHE A 149 15.92 -8.47 9.97
CA PHE A 149 14.94 -7.69 9.20
C PHE A 149 15.18 -6.18 9.39
N ASN A 150 15.30 -5.74 10.65
CA ASN A 150 15.57 -4.33 10.96
C ASN A 150 16.92 -3.88 10.40
N ALA A 151 17.95 -4.73 10.52
CA ALA A 151 19.25 -4.46 9.93
C ALA A 151 19.18 -4.38 8.39
N ALA A 152 18.43 -5.28 7.75
CA ALA A 152 18.22 -5.23 6.30
C ALA A 152 17.51 -3.94 5.87
N GLY A 153 16.43 -3.54 6.58
CA GLY A 153 15.70 -2.30 6.33
C GLY A 153 16.54 -1.04 6.53
N GLY A 154 17.40 -1.04 7.55
CA GLY A 154 18.34 0.06 7.80
C GLY A 154 19.40 0.19 6.70
N ARG A 155 19.78 -0.91 6.04
CA ARG A 155 20.77 -0.91 4.93
C ARG A 155 20.17 -0.58 3.57
N VAL A 156 18.85 -0.57 3.40
CA VAL A 156 18.23 -0.13 2.13
C VAL A 156 18.62 1.32 1.87
N PHE A 157 19.40 1.53 0.81
CA PHE A 157 19.80 2.88 0.41
C PHE A 157 18.66 3.56 -0.34
N GLY A 158 18.13 4.65 0.24
CA GLY A 158 16.95 5.35 -0.30
C GLY A 158 15.65 4.59 -0.02
N SER A 159 14.84 4.45 -1.06
CA SER A 159 13.51 3.82 -1.01
C SER A 159 13.55 2.33 -1.28
N GLY A 160 12.72 1.57 -0.63
CA GLY A 160 12.59 0.14 -0.85
C GLY A 160 11.78 -0.58 0.20
N TRP A 161 11.93 -1.89 0.21
CA TRP A 161 11.18 -2.80 1.08
C TRP A 161 12.08 -3.89 1.64
N VAL A 162 11.68 -4.43 2.78
CA VAL A 162 12.22 -5.69 3.33
C VAL A 162 11.10 -6.72 3.35
N PHE A 163 11.41 -7.95 2.99
CA PHE A 163 10.44 -9.03 2.90
C PHE A 163 10.93 -10.30 3.58
N VAL A 164 9.97 -11.06 4.12
CA VAL A 164 10.11 -12.49 4.34
C VAL A 164 9.29 -13.20 3.27
N THR A 165 9.93 -14.12 2.57
CA THR A 165 9.35 -14.89 1.46
C THR A 165 9.28 -16.36 1.80
N VAL A 166 8.38 -17.07 1.11
CA VAL A 166 8.39 -18.53 1.06
C VAL A 166 9.02 -18.92 -0.29
N THR A 167 10.14 -19.60 -0.22
CA THR A 167 10.89 -20.09 -1.38
C THR A 167 10.20 -21.27 -2.04
N LYS A 168 10.68 -21.68 -3.22
CA LYS A 168 10.07 -22.82 -3.96
C LYS A 168 10.16 -24.15 -3.21
N ASP A 169 11.19 -24.32 -2.38
CA ASP A 169 11.37 -25.48 -1.50
C ASP A 169 10.65 -25.36 -0.14
N GLY A 170 9.82 -24.31 0.03
CA GLY A 170 8.96 -24.11 1.20
C GLY A 170 9.66 -23.52 2.43
N LYS A 171 10.91 -23.06 2.29
CA LYS A 171 11.64 -22.38 3.37
C LYS A 171 11.34 -20.92 3.43
N LEU A 172 11.52 -20.32 4.61
CA LEU A 172 11.48 -18.88 4.76
C LEU A 172 12.84 -18.26 4.42
N ALA A 173 12.80 -17.11 3.74
CA ALA A 173 14.01 -16.35 3.43
C ALA A 173 13.77 -14.86 3.61
N LEU A 174 14.79 -14.14 4.09
CA LEU A 174 14.80 -12.69 4.21
C LEU A 174 15.43 -12.07 2.96
N THR A 175 14.80 -11.05 2.40
CA THR A 175 15.33 -10.28 1.26
C THR A 175 14.93 -8.82 1.35
N SER A 176 15.68 -7.94 0.69
CA SER A 176 15.29 -6.54 0.48
C SER A 176 15.27 -6.22 -1.01
N ARG A 177 14.44 -5.25 -1.40
CA ARG A 177 14.30 -4.80 -2.79
C ARG A 177 14.27 -3.28 -2.84
N PRO A 178 14.86 -2.68 -3.87
CA PRO A 178 14.80 -1.24 -4.07
C PRO A 178 13.43 -0.81 -4.61
N ASN A 179 13.07 0.43 -4.37
CA ASN A 179 11.87 1.07 -4.89
C ASN A 179 10.60 0.24 -4.61
N GLN A 180 9.85 -0.13 -5.66
CA GLN A 180 8.65 -0.98 -5.56
C GLN A 180 8.89 -2.40 -6.14
N ASP A 181 10.13 -2.79 -6.35
CA ASP A 181 10.42 -4.16 -6.72
C ASP A 181 9.95 -5.13 -5.65
N THR A 182 9.43 -6.27 -6.10
CA THR A 182 8.83 -7.28 -5.22
C THR A 182 9.40 -8.67 -5.53
N PRO A 183 9.52 -9.55 -4.54
CA PRO A 183 9.92 -10.95 -4.76
C PRO A 183 8.99 -11.73 -5.71
N LEU A 184 7.77 -11.24 -5.96
CA LEU A 184 6.87 -11.81 -6.98
C LEU A 184 7.50 -11.80 -8.38
N MET A 185 8.39 -10.84 -8.66
CA MET A 185 9.14 -10.76 -9.94
C MET A 185 10.10 -11.93 -10.15
N ASP A 186 10.49 -12.58 -9.07
CA ASP A 186 11.33 -13.80 -9.09
C ASP A 186 10.48 -15.08 -8.91
N GLY A 187 9.15 -14.96 -8.93
CA GLY A 187 8.22 -16.07 -8.71
C GLY A 187 8.20 -16.60 -7.27
N GLN A 188 8.67 -15.79 -6.30
CA GLN A 188 8.60 -16.11 -4.87
C GLN A 188 7.27 -15.65 -4.29
N ARG A 189 6.84 -16.29 -3.20
CA ARG A 189 5.63 -15.91 -2.46
C ARG A 189 5.99 -15.00 -1.30
N VAL A 190 5.37 -13.82 -1.24
CA VAL A 190 5.64 -12.83 -0.18
C VAL A 190 4.78 -13.15 1.04
N LEU A 191 5.44 -13.48 2.16
CA LEU A 191 4.76 -13.78 3.42
C LEU A 191 4.41 -12.51 4.18
N LEU A 192 5.39 -11.67 4.43
CA LEU A 192 5.27 -10.35 5.03
C LEU A 192 6.34 -9.41 4.50
N GLY A 193 6.14 -8.11 4.64
CA GLY A 193 7.12 -7.11 4.27
C GLY A 193 6.85 -5.77 4.93
N ASN A 194 7.88 -4.91 5.00
CA ASN A 194 7.78 -3.57 5.53
C ASN A 194 8.31 -2.55 4.54
N ASP A 195 7.57 -1.47 4.36
CA ASP A 195 7.91 -0.32 3.54
C ASP A 195 8.93 0.56 4.25
N VAL A 196 10.08 0.79 3.63
CA VAL A 196 11.11 1.71 4.14
C VAL A 196 11.26 2.96 3.28
N TRP A 197 10.31 3.25 2.38
CA TRP A 197 10.14 4.58 1.81
C TRP A 197 9.86 5.59 2.91
N GLU A 198 10.37 6.80 2.82
CA GLU A 198 10.18 7.82 3.84
C GLU A 198 8.70 8.17 4.08
N HIS A 199 7.86 8.10 3.06
CA HIS A 199 6.42 8.35 3.20
C HIS A 199 5.73 7.38 4.18
N ALA A 200 6.30 6.20 4.44
CA ALA A 200 5.73 5.22 5.38
C ALA A 200 5.94 5.59 6.85
N TYR A 201 6.87 6.52 7.16
CA TYR A 201 7.23 6.79 8.55
C TYR A 201 7.63 8.23 8.87
N TYR A 202 7.82 9.10 7.87
CA TYR A 202 8.48 10.40 8.10
C TYR A 202 7.67 11.34 8.99
N LEU A 203 6.35 11.34 8.92
CA LEU A 203 5.51 12.22 9.75
C LEU A 203 5.78 12.00 11.25
N LYS A 204 5.89 10.76 11.68
CA LYS A 204 6.11 10.39 13.08
C LYS A 204 7.58 10.26 13.46
N TYR A 205 8.37 9.59 12.62
CA TYR A 205 9.74 9.20 12.96
C TYR A 205 10.82 10.11 12.37
N ARG A 206 10.47 10.98 11.40
CA ARG A 206 11.41 11.81 10.67
C ARG A 206 12.50 10.93 10.03
N ASN A 207 13.77 11.27 10.25
CA ASN A 207 14.92 10.51 9.75
C ASN A 207 15.26 9.25 10.56
N ARG A 208 14.46 8.92 11.59
CA ARG A 208 14.76 7.79 12.49
C ARG A 208 14.13 6.48 11.97
N ARG A 209 14.52 6.05 10.77
CA ARG A 209 14.07 4.76 10.20
C ARG A 209 14.26 3.57 11.14
N PRO A 210 15.38 3.44 11.91
CA PRO A 210 15.54 2.33 12.85
C PRO A 210 14.44 2.27 13.93
N ASP A 211 13.94 3.42 14.40
CA ASP A 211 12.88 3.48 15.41
C ASP A 211 11.54 3.01 14.82
N TYR A 212 11.24 3.42 13.58
CA TYR A 212 10.08 2.93 12.83
C TYR A 212 10.12 1.42 12.61
N LEU A 213 11.26 0.88 12.17
CA LEU A 213 11.44 -0.55 11.94
C LEU A 213 11.19 -1.37 13.21
N LYS A 214 11.67 -0.88 14.38
CA LYS A 214 11.40 -1.51 15.67
C LYS A 214 9.93 -1.41 16.08
N ALA A 215 9.32 -0.24 15.87
CA ALA A 215 7.93 0.00 16.27
C ALA A 215 6.93 -0.79 15.42
N TRP A 216 7.22 -1.02 14.14
CA TRP A 216 6.36 -1.71 13.20
C TRP A 216 5.96 -3.13 13.67
N TRP A 217 6.85 -3.85 14.35
CA TRP A 217 6.55 -5.20 14.86
C TRP A 217 5.36 -5.24 15.83
N ASN A 218 5.04 -4.11 16.48
CA ASN A 218 3.89 -4.02 17.38
C ASN A 218 2.53 -3.96 16.68
N VAL A 219 2.51 -3.75 15.36
CA VAL A 219 1.27 -3.69 14.57
C VAL A 219 1.11 -4.89 13.64
N VAL A 220 2.07 -5.82 13.62
CA VAL A 220 1.99 -7.06 12.84
C VAL A 220 0.85 -7.92 13.36
N ASP A 221 -0.01 -8.39 12.46
CA ASP A 221 -1.03 -9.40 12.73
C ASP A 221 -0.49 -10.80 12.42
N TRP A 222 0.08 -11.44 13.43
CA TRP A 222 0.66 -12.78 13.29
C TRP A 222 -0.38 -13.84 12.90
N GLY A 223 -1.66 -13.63 13.22
CA GLY A 223 -2.75 -14.50 12.76
C GLY A 223 -2.92 -14.45 11.24
N LYS A 224 -2.90 -13.22 10.67
CA LYS A 224 -2.94 -13.01 9.21
C LYS A 224 -1.68 -13.54 8.52
N VAL A 225 -0.51 -13.28 9.09
CA VAL A 225 0.75 -13.85 8.57
C VAL A 225 0.72 -15.37 8.57
N GLY A 226 0.15 -16.02 9.63
CA GLY A 226 -0.04 -17.45 9.70
C GLY A 226 -0.98 -17.99 8.61
N GLN A 227 -2.09 -17.29 8.34
CA GLN A 227 -3.00 -17.63 7.23
C GLN A 227 -2.29 -17.53 5.86
N ARG A 228 -1.48 -16.49 5.64
CA ARG A 228 -0.69 -16.33 4.42
C ARG A 228 0.36 -17.44 4.28
N TYR A 229 0.99 -17.86 5.38
CA TYR A 229 1.94 -18.98 5.37
C TYR A 229 1.24 -20.30 4.98
N ALA A 230 0.06 -20.58 5.55
CA ALA A 230 -0.73 -21.76 5.18
C ALA A 230 -1.12 -21.73 3.68
N ALA A 231 -1.57 -20.57 3.17
CA ALA A 231 -1.89 -20.40 1.76
C ALA A 231 -0.64 -20.55 0.85
N ALA A 232 0.53 -20.06 1.30
CA ALA A 232 1.78 -20.24 0.57
C ALA A 232 2.17 -21.72 0.46
N LYS A 233 2.04 -22.49 1.56
CA LYS A 233 2.27 -23.96 1.58
C LYS A 233 1.30 -24.69 0.65
N ALA A 234 0.04 -24.27 0.60
CA ALA A 234 -0.97 -24.85 -0.27
C ALA A 234 -0.85 -24.42 -1.75
N GLY A 235 0.04 -23.47 -2.07
CA GLY A 235 0.18 -22.93 -3.41
C GLY A 235 -0.92 -21.95 -3.84
N THR A 236 -1.76 -21.49 -2.91
CA THR A 236 -2.92 -20.62 -3.16
C THR A 236 -2.69 -19.16 -2.78
N LEU A 237 -1.53 -18.81 -2.20
CA LEU A 237 -1.19 -17.43 -1.89
C LEU A 237 -0.94 -16.65 -3.18
N ALA A 238 -1.77 -15.66 -3.45
CA ALA A 238 -1.65 -14.77 -4.61
C ALA A 238 -0.88 -13.48 -4.24
N ILE A 239 -1.46 -12.60 -3.45
CA ILE A 239 -0.87 -11.35 -2.94
C ILE A 239 -1.29 -11.16 -1.50
#